data_624315180ae9b80df730f2b8dada05ef
#
_entry.id   624315180ae9b80df730f2b8dada05ef
#
_cell.length_a   1.000
_cell.length_b   1.000
_cell.length_c   1.000
_cell.angle_alpha   90.00
_cell.angle_beta   90.00
_cell.angle_gamma   90.00
#
_symmetry.space_group_name_H-M   'P 1'
#
loop_
_entity.id
_entity.type
_entity.pdbx_description
1 polymer ?
#
loop_
_entity_poly.entity_id
_entity_poly.type
_entity_poly.pdbx_seq_one_letter_code
_entity_poly.pdbx_strand_id
1 'polypeptide(L)'
;MTPRTLISRLDKAIAGYGQSVTLQRTTVDNTTGGLTVAAEITCPAKFRTFGPQDLDAGGVQDISVVLSPTGLGSFGLPSRDDRIVLGGDPSNIEQIAPHYYGGTLVRIDLLCRG
;
A
#
# COMPACT_ATOMS: atom_id res chain seq x y z
N MET A 1 13.80 -22.41 2.93
CA MET A 1 13.33 -21.18 2.29
C MET A 1 13.89 -19.98 3.02
N THR A 2 14.39 -19.00 2.31
CA THR A 2 14.96 -17.79 2.89
C THR A 2 14.02 -16.60 2.70
N PRO A 3 14.16 -15.54 3.50
CA PRO A 3 13.41 -14.30 3.25
C PRO A 3 13.60 -13.76 1.83
N ARG A 4 14.80 -13.85 1.32
CA ARG A 4 15.14 -13.41 -0.04
C ARG A 4 14.32 -14.17 -1.09
N THR A 5 14.14 -15.47 -0.91
CA THR A 5 13.34 -16.31 -1.82
C THR A 5 11.88 -15.91 -1.79
N LEU A 6 11.32 -15.65 -0.59
CA LEU A 6 9.94 -15.19 -0.45
C LEU A 6 9.72 -13.84 -1.14
N ILE A 7 10.63 -12.90 -0.92
CA ILE A 7 10.55 -11.58 -1.55
C ILE A 7 10.63 -11.72 -3.08
N SER A 8 11.53 -12.54 -3.58
CA SER A 8 11.69 -12.75 -5.02
C SER A 8 10.44 -13.35 -5.66
N ARG A 9 9.80 -14.30 -4.99
CA ARG A 9 8.55 -14.89 -5.46
C ARG A 9 7.42 -13.87 -5.48
N LEU A 10 7.34 -13.06 -4.45
CA LEU A 10 6.35 -11.99 -4.38
C LEU A 10 6.57 -10.95 -5.48
N ASP A 11 7.82 -10.55 -5.71
CA ASP A 11 8.15 -9.61 -6.76
C ASP A 11 7.72 -10.12 -8.15
N LYS A 12 7.92 -11.40 -8.40
CA LYS A 12 7.49 -12.02 -9.67
C LYS A 12 5.96 -12.03 -9.81
N ALA A 13 5.26 -12.35 -8.73
CA ALA A 13 3.80 -12.35 -8.74
C ALA A 13 3.25 -10.95 -8.98
N ILE A 14 3.82 -9.95 -8.33
CA ILE A 14 3.42 -8.55 -8.51
C ILE A 14 3.71 -8.10 -9.95
N ALA A 15 4.88 -8.43 -10.48
CA ALA A 15 5.24 -8.06 -11.86
C ALA A 15 4.30 -8.68 -12.89
N GLY A 16 3.76 -9.88 -12.62
CA GLY A 16 2.83 -10.56 -13.53
C GLY A 16 1.40 -10.05 -13.47
N TYR A 17 0.93 -9.61 -12.30
CA TYR A 17 -0.49 -9.26 -12.10
C TYR A 17 -0.69 -7.89 -11.46
N GLY A 18 0.38 -7.24 -11.05
CA GLY A 18 0.28 -6.00 -10.29
C GLY A 18 0.16 -4.77 -11.16
N GLN A 19 -0.09 -3.67 -10.49
CA GLN A 19 -0.14 -2.33 -11.08
C GLN A 19 0.72 -1.41 -10.22
N SER A 20 1.09 -0.27 -10.77
CA SER A 20 1.83 0.73 -10.00
C SER A 20 0.87 1.50 -9.09
N VAL A 21 1.29 1.69 -7.85
CA VAL A 21 0.59 2.53 -6.89
C VAL A 21 1.56 3.57 -6.34
N THR A 22 1.03 4.70 -5.88
CA THR A 22 1.83 5.74 -5.25
C THR A 22 1.47 5.82 -3.78
N LEU A 23 2.47 5.68 -2.91
CA LEU A 23 2.33 5.89 -1.47
C LEU A 23 2.74 7.31 -1.16
N GLN A 24 1.92 8.02 -0.38
CA GLN A 24 2.19 9.40 0.00
C GLN A 24 2.15 9.54 1.51
N ARG A 25 3.19 10.15 2.06
CA ARG A 25 3.25 10.55 3.47
C ARG A 25 2.96 12.04 3.53
N THR A 26 1.92 12.40 4.26
CA THR A 26 1.47 13.79 4.32
C THR A 26 1.77 14.40 5.67
N THR A 27 1.98 15.71 5.67
CA THR A 27 2.12 16.52 6.89
C THR A 27 1.15 17.68 6.82
N VAL A 28 0.81 18.24 7.99
CA VAL A 28 -0.02 19.43 8.07
C VAL A 28 0.85 20.66 7.85
N ASP A 29 0.44 21.52 6.93
CA ASP A 29 1.07 22.83 6.74
C ASP A 29 0.62 23.75 7.86
N ASN A 30 1.55 24.21 8.69
CA ASN A 30 1.26 25.07 9.83
C ASN A 30 0.77 26.49 9.42
N THR A 31 1.02 26.88 8.19
CA THR A 31 0.61 28.20 7.68
C THR A 31 -0.82 28.19 7.18
N THR A 32 -1.22 27.13 6.45
CA THR A 32 -2.54 27.07 5.80
C THR A 32 -3.48 26.07 6.45
N GLY A 33 -2.95 25.17 7.30
CA GLY A 33 -3.72 24.06 7.86
C GLY A 33 -4.00 22.92 6.88
N GLY A 34 -3.56 23.05 5.64
CA GLY A 34 -3.74 22.01 4.63
C GLY A 34 -2.72 20.89 4.73
N LEU A 35 -2.97 19.81 3.98
CA LEU A 35 -2.03 18.69 3.90
C LEU A 35 -1.06 18.91 2.76
N THR A 36 0.22 18.63 3.03
CA THR A 36 1.26 18.63 2.01
C THR A 36 1.92 17.26 1.95
N VAL A 37 2.40 16.87 0.78
CA VAL A 37 3.11 15.60 0.61
C VAL A 37 4.56 15.78 1.07
N ALA A 38 4.93 15.10 2.16
CA ALA A 38 6.28 15.14 2.70
C ALA A 38 7.19 14.11 2.07
N ALA A 39 6.64 12.95 1.66
CA ALA A 39 7.38 11.88 1.00
C ALA A 39 6.44 11.13 0.07
N GLU A 40 6.99 10.61 -1.02
CA GLU A 40 6.20 9.90 -2.03
C GLU A 40 7.07 8.84 -2.67
N ILE A 41 6.47 7.68 -2.96
CA ILE A 41 7.12 6.64 -3.75
C ILE A 41 6.09 5.94 -4.62
N THR A 42 6.48 5.62 -5.84
CA THR A 42 5.68 4.80 -6.75
C THR A 42 6.31 3.42 -6.80
N CYS A 43 5.50 2.40 -6.54
CA CYS A 43 5.98 1.02 -6.51
C CYS A 43 4.94 0.08 -7.11
N PRO A 44 5.38 -1.08 -7.60
CA PRO A 44 4.44 -2.10 -8.05
C PRO A 44 3.72 -2.73 -6.86
N ALA A 45 2.45 -3.03 -7.05
CA ALA A 45 1.62 -3.65 -6.02
C ALA A 45 0.59 -4.54 -6.69
N LYS A 46 0.12 -5.54 -5.94
CA LYS A 46 -1.02 -6.35 -6.33
C LYS A 46 -2.20 -5.91 -5.48
N PHE A 47 -3.33 -5.58 -6.08
CA PHE A 47 -4.48 -5.20 -5.31
C PHE A 47 -5.74 -5.88 -5.83
N ARG A 48 -6.71 -5.99 -4.93
CA ARG A 48 -7.99 -6.62 -5.17
C ARG A 48 -9.09 -5.70 -4.65
N THR A 49 -10.03 -5.39 -5.50
CA THR A 49 -11.24 -4.69 -5.09
C THR A 49 -12.30 -5.72 -4.75
N PHE A 50 -13.21 -5.37 -3.82
CA PHE A 50 -14.35 -6.21 -3.51
C PHE A 50 -15.35 -6.18 -4.65
N GLY A 51 -16.14 -7.27 -4.78
CA GLY A 51 -17.14 -7.37 -5.82
C GLY A 51 -18.33 -6.43 -5.60
N PRO A 52 -19.23 -6.31 -6.60
CA PRO A 52 -20.37 -5.39 -6.50
C PRO A 52 -21.27 -5.61 -5.28
N GLN A 53 -21.40 -6.87 -4.82
CA GLN A 53 -22.22 -7.19 -3.65
C GLN A 53 -21.64 -6.59 -2.36
N ASP A 54 -20.36 -6.27 -2.33
CA ASP A 54 -19.72 -5.69 -1.15
C ASP A 54 -19.95 -4.18 -1.07
N LEU A 55 -20.46 -3.57 -2.15
CA LEU A 55 -20.74 -2.13 -2.21
C LEU A 55 -22.08 -1.75 -1.60
N ASP A 56 -22.92 -2.73 -1.28
CA ASP A 56 -24.27 -2.47 -0.75
C ASP A 56 -24.25 -1.86 0.64
N ALA A 57 -23.14 -1.88 1.32
CA ALA A 57 -23.03 -1.42 2.70
C ALA A 57 -22.64 0.06 2.81
N GLY A 58 -23.09 0.93 1.91
CA GLY A 58 -22.92 2.36 2.07
C GLY A 58 -21.99 3.04 1.08
N GLY A 59 -21.64 2.37 0.00
CA GLY A 59 -20.88 2.99 -1.09
C GLY A 59 -19.40 3.20 -0.81
N VAL A 60 -18.85 2.66 0.29
CA VAL A 60 -17.44 2.72 0.59
C VAL A 60 -16.80 1.44 0.10
N GLN A 61 -15.80 1.58 -0.78
CA GLN A 61 -15.10 0.44 -1.35
C GLN A 61 -13.80 0.22 -0.60
N ASP A 62 -13.63 -1.00 -0.05
CA ASP A 62 -12.40 -1.44 0.55
C ASP A 62 -11.51 -2.09 -0.51
N ILE A 63 -10.23 -1.81 -0.45
CA ILE A 63 -9.23 -2.33 -1.38
C ILE A 63 -8.14 -3.00 -0.57
N SER A 64 -7.84 -4.25 -0.90
CA SER A 64 -6.73 -4.99 -0.31
C SER A 64 -5.51 -4.83 -1.23
N VAL A 65 -4.40 -4.39 -0.66
CA VAL A 65 -3.16 -4.11 -1.40
C VAL A 65 -2.03 -4.94 -0.82
N VAL A 66 -1.26 -5.59 -1.69
CA VAL A 66 -0.07 -6.35 -1.30
C VAL A 66 1.15 -5.66 -1.88
N LEU A 67 2.09 -5.34 -1.01
CA LEU A 67 3.35 -4.69 -1.38
C LEU A 67 4.53 -5.60 -1.07
N SER A 68 5.58 -5.47 -1.88
CA SER A 68 6.89 -6.06 -1.60
C SER A 68 7.78 -5.00 -0.94
N PRO A 69 8.62 -5.40 0.04
CA PRO A 69 9.61 -4.45 0.61
C PRO A 69 10.57 -3.90 -0.43
N THR A 70 10.81 -4.62 -1.52
CA THR A 70 11.73 -4.20 -2.57
C THR A 70 11.39 -2.83 -3.16
N GLY A 71 10.09 -2.54 -3.33
CA GLY A 71 9.65 -1.29 -3.95
C GLY A 71 9.59 -0.09 -3.02
N LEU A 72 9.78 -0.28 -1.72
CA LEU A 72 9.58 0.80 -0.74
C LEU A 72 10.79 1.71 -0.57
N GLY A 73 11.99 1.19 -0.77
CA GLY A 73 13.21 2.00 -0.67
C GLY A 73 13.29 2.77 0.65
N SER A 74 13.63 4.05 0.55
CA SER A 74 13.76 4.93 1.71
C SER A 74 12.42 5.37 2.31
N PHE A 75 11.30 5.13 1.64
CA PHE A 75 9.98 5.42 2.19
C PHE A 75 9.70 4.57 3.44
N GLY A 76 10.16 3.32 3.41
CA GLY A 76 10.00 2.41 4.53
C GLY A 76 8.60 1.82 4.62
N LEU A 77 8.26 1.30 5.81
CA LEU A 77 6.96 0.68 6.07
C LEU A 77 5.87 1.75 6.09
N PRO A 78 4.80 1.60 5.30
CA PRO A 78 3.67 2.53 5.35
C PRO A 78 3.02 2.54 6.74
N SER A 79 2.38 3.64 7.08
CA SER A 79 1.62 3.79 8.32
C SER A 79 0.18 4.17 8.02
N ARG A 80 -0.67 4.14 9.04
CA ARG A 80 -2.08 4.51 8.89
C ARG A 80 -2.29 5.98 8.54
N ASP A 81 -1.28 6.82 8.77
CA ASP A 81 -1.32 8.23 8.41
C ASP A 81 -0.92 8.48 6.96
N ASP A 82 -0.39 7.46 6.30
CA ASP A 82 -0.06 7.53 4.89
C ASP A 82 -1.31 7.25 4.04
N ARG A 83 -1.25 7.65 2.79
CA ARG A 83 -2.31 7.34 1.84
C ARG A 83 -1.74 6.68 0.61
N ILE A 84 -2.59 5.97 -0.11
CA ILE A 84 -2.23 5.30 -1.34
C ILE A 84 -3.05 5.90 -2.49
N VAL A 85 -2.41 6.14 -3.61
CA VAL A 85 -3.08 6.64 -4.81
C VAL A 85 -3.16 5.51 -5.82
N LEU A 86 -4.39 5.15 -6.17
CA LEU A 86 -4.71 4.10 -7.13
C LEU A 86 -5.45 4.74 -8.30
N GLY A 87 -4.82 4.73 -9.48
CA GLY A 87 -5.46 5.29 -10.67
C GLY A 87 -5.83 6.76 -10.55
N GLY A 88 -5.07 7.53 -9.76
CA GLY A 88 -5.34 8.94 -9.52
C GLY A 88 -6.24 9.23 -8.32
N ASP A 89 -6.84 8.21 -7.71
CA ASP A 89 -7.74 8.40 -6.58
C ASP A 89 -7.03 8.07 -5.27
N PRO A 90 -6.93 9.03 -4.32
CA PRO A 90 -6.33 8.76 -3.03
C PRO A 90 -7.27 7.95 -2.14
N SER A 91 -6.69 7.01 -1.40
CA SER A 91 -7.39 6.18 -0.43
C SER A 91 -6.61 6.19 0.88
N ASN A 92 -7.34 6.12 1.99
CA ASN A 92 -6.73 6.04 3.31
C ASN A 92 -6.31 4.62 3.62
N ILE A 93 -5.18 4.46 4.30
CA ILE A 93 -4.73 3.17 4.79
C ILE A 93 -5.41 2.92 6.14
N GLU A 94 -6.27 1.91 6.20
CA GLU A 94 -7.02 1.58 7.41
C GLU A 94 -6.30 0.56 8.29
N GLN A 95 -5.65 -0.43 7.67
CA GLN A 95 -4.93 -1.47 8.37
C GLN A 95 -3.64 -1.80 7.65
N ILE A 96 -2.61 -2.14 8.42
CA ILE A 96 -1.31 -2.54 7.91
C ILE A 96 -0.94 -3.85 8.59
N ALA A 97 -0.64 -4.87 7.79
CA ALA A 97 -0.22 -6.17 8.26
C ALA A 97 1.15 -6.52 7.67
N PRO A 98 2.23 -6.14 8.34
CA PRO A 98 3.56 -6.55 7.89
C PRO A 98 3.81 -8.02 8.23
N HIS A 99 4.38 -8.75 7.29
CA HIS A 99 4.73 -10.16 7.47
C HIS A 99 6.24 -10.31 7.51
N TYR A 100 6.73 -10.97 8.55
CA TYR A 100 8.15 -11.21 8.76
C TYR A 100 8.46 -12.69 8.67
N TYR A 101 9.63 -13.00 8.16
CA TYR A 101 10.16 -14.35 8.15
C TYR A 101 11.62 -14.29 8.61
N GLY A 102 11.92 -15.00 9.71
CA GLY A 102 13.26 -14.94 10.26
C GLY A 102 13.72 -13.56 10.67
N GLY A 103 12.80 -12.69 11.10
CA GLY A 103 13.11 -11.32 11.49
C GLY A 103 13.22 -10.33 10.32
N THR A 104 13.01 -10.78 9.10
CA THR A 104 13.08 -9.94 7.90
C THR A 104 11.69 -9.68 7.34
N LEU A 105 11.38 -8.43 7.04
CA LEU A 105 10.12 -8.07 6.40
C LEU A 105 10.07 -8.64 4.98
N VAL A 106 9.06 -9.44 4.68
CA VAL A 106 8.95 -10.13 3.38
C VAL A 106 7.70 -9.75 2.59
N ARG A 107 6.69 -9.19 3.25
CA ARG A 107 5.43 -8.83 2.60
C ARG A 107 4.68 -7.83 3.46
N ILE A 108 3.94 -6.94 2.84
CA ILE A 108 3.08 -5.98 3.54
C ILE A 108 1.70 -6.04 2.92
N ASP A 109 0.70 -6.32 3.74
CA ASP A 109 -0.70 -6.28 3.33
C ASP A 109 -1.34 -5.02 3.89
N LEU A 110 -2.04 -4.29 3.04
CA LEU A 110 -2.76 -3.07 3.41
C LEU A 110 -4.24 -3.25 3.15
N LEU A 111 -5.07 -2.72 4.03
CA LEU A 111 -6.49 -2.51 3.78
C LEU A 111 -6.70 -1.02 3.62
N CYS A 112 -7.19 -0.61 2.46
CA CYS A 112 -7.38 0.79 2.12
C CYS A 112 -8.85 1.07 1.87
N ARG A 113 -9.28 2.28 2.20
CA ARG A 113 -10.66 2.72 2.03
C ARG A 113 -10.71 4.08 1.35
N GLY A 114 -11.40 4.13 0.23
CA GLY A 114 -11.55 5.36 -0.55
C GLY A 114 -12.63 6.28 -0.08
#